data_36a7cc628300d683aa7629ca43a6af1e
#
_entry.id   36a7cc628300d683aa7629ca43a6af1e
#
_cell.length_a   1.000
_cell.length_b   1.000
_cell.length_c   1.000
_cell.angle_alpha   90.00
_cell.angle_beta   90.00
_cell.angle_gamma   90.00
#
_symmetry.space_group_name_H-M   'P 1'
#
loop_
_entity.id
_entity.type
_entity.pdbx_description
1 polymer ?
#
loop_
_entity_poly.entity_id
_entity_poly.type
_entity_poly.pdbx_seq_one_letter_code
_entity_poly.pdbx_strand_id
1 'polypeptide(L)'
;MNTQIKFTTPEEAVKVIKSGDHVHLSSVASAPQCLINAMCKRGEAGELKDVHVHHLHTEGPAPYADPKFEGVFQLDSFFVGSNVRKVTQSGYADYIPIFLSETQKLYRCGAVPCNVAMIQVCPPDKHGFVSLGTSVDATLAAVECADYVIAVVNKYVPRAFGQAMIHSSKIDFFVQDDTPLIEAKFSEPNEVETAIGKHCAALIEDGATLQMGIGAIPNAVLSQLSNRV
;
A
#
# COMPACT_ATOMS: atom_id res chain seq x y z
N MET A 1 14.76 -15.07 23.25
CA MET A 1 13.61 -14.81 24.14
C MET A 1 12.38 -14.77 23.24
N ASN A 2 11.38 -15.59 23.51
CA ASN A 2 10.11 -15.54 22.77
C ASN A 2 9.35 -14.31 23.26
N THR A 3 9.52 -13.19 22.59
CA THR A 3 8.72 -11.99 22.92
C THR A 3 7.30 -12.27 22.44
N GLN A 4 6.43 -12.58 23.38
CA GLN A 4 5.02 -12.83 23.08
C GLN A 4 4.42 -11.52 22.55
N ILE A 5 4.04 -11.51 21.27
CA ILE A 5 3.40 -10.34 20.64
C ILE A 5 2.06 -10.10 21.34
N LYS A 6 1.88 -8.86 21.82
CA LYS A 6 0.65 -8.42 22.43
C LYS A 6 -0.21 -7.71 21.37
N PHE A 7 -1.36 -8.28 21.06
CA PHE A 7 -2.33 -7.67 20.16
C PHE A 7 -3.21 -6.65 20.88
N THR A 8 -3.59 -5.61 20.13
CA THR A 8 -4.54 -4.59 20.57
C THR A 8 -5.65 -4.43 19.52
N THR A 9 -6.64 -3.58 19.78
CA THR A 9 -7.69 -3.26 18.80
C THR A 9 -7.24 -2.18 17.83
N PRO A 10 -7.86 -2.08 16.62
CA PRO A 10 -7.57 -0.99 15.69
C PRO A 10 -7.77 0.39 16.33
N GLU A 11 -8.87 0.55 17.09
CA GLU A 11 -9.22 1.81 17.77
C GLU A 11 -8.18 2.23 18.80
N GLU A 12 -7.62 1.26 19.54
CA GLU A 12 -6.55 1.56 20.51
C GLU A 12 -5.23 1.89 19.82
N ALA A 13 -4.88 1.12 18.78
CA ALA A 13 -3.62 1.31 18.06
C ALA A 13 -3.52 2.69 17.40
N VAL A 14 -4.62 3.18 16.78
CA VAL A 14 -4.62 4.47 16.09
C VAL A 14 -4.65 5.69 17.03
N LYS A 15 -4.74 5.51 18.35
CA LYS A 15 -4.70 6.64 19.31
C LYS A 15 -3.38 7.40 19.31
N VAL A 16 -2.30 6.79 18.82
CA VAL A 16 -0.99 7.46 18.71
C VAL A 16 -1.00 8.56 17.65
N ILE A 17 -1.93 8.50 16.68
CA ILE A 17 -2.07 9.51 15.62
C ILE A 17 -2.59 10.82 16.26
N LYS A 18 -1.90 11.91 15.98
CA LYS A 18 -2.22 13.26 16.45
C LYS A 18 -2.58 14.16 15.28
N SER A 19 -3.22 15.27 15.56
CA SER A 19 -3.44 16.32 14.57
C SER A 19 -2.09 16.85 14.05
N GLY A 20 -2.00 17.06 12.73
CA GLY A 20 -0.77 17.46 12.06
C GLY A 20 0.20 16.32 11.74
N ASP A 21 -0.08 15.07 12.12
CA ASP A 21 0.78 13.94 11.81
C ASP A 21 0.74 13.54 10.33
N HIS A 22 1.86 13.00 9.86
CA HIS A 22 2.00 12.37 8.56
C HIS A 22 1.93 10.85 8.70
N VAL A 23 0.90 10.25 8.10
CA VAL A 23 0.56 8.82 8.22
C VAL A 23 0.78 8.12 6.89
N HIS A 24 1.71 7.16 6.86
CA HIS A 24 1.91 6.29 5.70
C HIS A 24 0.96 5.10 5.75
N LEU A 25 0.37 4.74 4.60
CA LEU A 25 -0.40 3.51 4.40
C LEU A 25 0.33 2.56 3.47
N SER A 26 0.43 1.28 3.85
CA SER A 26 0.86 0.23 2.92
C SER A 26 0.00 0.23 1.66
N SER A 27 0.64 -0.03 0.53
CA SER A 27 0.04 0.12 -0.81
C SER A 27 -0.71 -1.14 -1.26
N VAL A 28 -1.44 -0.98 -2.37
CA VAL A 28 -2.13 -2.04 -3.12
C VAL A 28 -3.05 -2.87 -2.21
N ALA A 29 -2.98 -4.19 -2.31
CA ALA A 29 -3.77 -5.13 -1.51
C ALA A 29 -3.36 -5.17 -0.02
N SER A 30 -2.21 -4.59 0.33
CA SER A 30 -1.75 -4.48 1.73
C SER A 30 -2.29 -3.25 2.48
N ALA A 31 -3.21 -2.48 1.88
CA ALA A 31 -3.85 -1.36 2.57
C ALA A 31 -4.57 -1.85 3.85
N PRO A 32 -4.22 -1.33 5.05
CA PRO A 32 -4.72 -1.84 6.33
C PRO A 32 -6.11 -1.28 6.65
N GLN A 33 -7.16 -1.81 6.01
CA GLN A 33 -8.52 -1.23 6.03
C GLN A 33 -9.10 -1.08 7.43
N CYS A 34 -8.85 -2.00 8.37
CA CYS A 34 -9.35 -1.89 9.74
C CYS A 34 -8.75 -0.67 10.47
N LEU A 35 -7.45 -0.38 10.25
CA LEU A 35 -6.78 0.81 10.80
C LEU A 35 -7.27 2.10 10.12
N ILE A 36 -7.41 2.08 8.80
CA ILE A 36 -7.97 3.20 8.01
C ILE A 36 -9.35 3.57 8.55
N ASN A 37 -10.22 2.59 8.73
CA ASN A 37 -11.57 2.80 9.26
C ASN A 37 -11.54 3.35 10.69
N ALA A 38 -10.66 2.85 11.55
CA ALA A 38 -10.51 3.33 12.93
C ALA A 38 -9.99 4.78 12.97
N MET A 39 -9.02 5.13 12.12
CA MET A 39 -8.53 6.49 11.97
C MET A 39 -9.65 7.45 11.48
N CYS A 40 -10.42 7.05 10.47
CA CYS A 40 -11.54 7.85 9.96
C CYS A 40 -12.63 8.07 11.00
N LYS A 41 -12.96 7.07 11.83
CA LYS A 41 -13.90 7.24 12.96
C LYS A 41 -13.43 8.33 13.93
N ARG A 42 -12.14 8.42 14.21
CA ARG A 42 -11.58 9.49 15.06
C ARG A 42 -11.72 10.87 14.38
N GLY A 43 -11.52 10.92 13.06
CA GLY A 43 -11.79 12.14 12.28
C GLY A 43 -13.25 12.56 12.36
N GLU A 44 -14.19 11.62 12.20
CA GLU A 44 -15.65 11.87 12.35
C GLU A 44 -16.04 12.34 13.73
N ALA A 45 -15.35 11.86 14.77
CA ALA A 45 -15.56 12.29 16.15
C ALA A 45 -14.95 13.68 16.45
N GLY A 46 -14.25 14.29 15.50
CA GLY A 46 -13.59 15.60 15.67
C GLY A 46 -12.31 15.54 16.53
N GLU A 47 -11.73 14.37 16.70
CA GLU A 47 -10.51 14.18 17.48
C GLU A 47 -9.21 14.51 16.70
N LEU A 48 -9.30 14.55 15.38
CA LEU A 48 -8.16 14.76 14.48
C LEU A 48 -8.40 15.97 13.58
N LYS A 49 -7.32 16.68 13.25
CA LYS A 49 -7.28 17.80 12.33
C LYS A 49 -5.94 17.81 11.60
N ASP A 50 -5.97 18.14 10.31
CA ASP A 50 -4.77 18.37 9.49
C ASP A 50 -3.80 17.17 9.49
N VAL A 51 -4.34 15.96 9.35
CA VAL A 51 -3.56 14.73 9.24
C VAL A 51 -3.26 14.45 7.78
N HIS A 52 -1.98 14.38 7.43
CA HIS A 52 -1.52 14.06 6.08
C HIS A 52 -1.44 12.55 5.88
N VAL A 53 -2.15 12.04 4.88
CA VAL A 53 -2.18 10.61 4.55
C VAL A 53 -1.35 10.37 3.29
N HIS A 54 -0.30 9.56 3.40
CA HIS A 54 0.61 9.25 2.31
C HIS A 54 0.47 7.80 1.86
N HIS A 55 0.37 7.58 0.56
CA HIS A 55 0.44 6.24 -0.03
C HIS A 55 0.93 6.29 -1.48
N LEU A 56 1.46 5.18 -1.97
CA LEU A 56 1.73 5.05 -3.39
C LEU A 56 0.38 4.94 -4.13
N HIS A 57 -0.38 3.88 -3.92
CA HIS A 57 -1.81 3.74 -4.22
C HIS A 57 -2.38 2.60 -3.39
N THR A 58 -3.67 2.66 -3.11
CA THR A 58 -4.37 1.63 -2.33
C THR A 58 -5.44 0.97 -3.17
N GLU A 59 -5.69 -0.30 -2.92
CA GLU A 59 -6.89 -0.98 -3.42
C GLU A 59 -8.00 -0.90 -2.36
N GLY A 60 -9.25 -0.87 -2.85
CA GLY A 60 -10.41 -0.76 -1.99
C GLY A 60 -10.81 0.67 -1.62
N PRO A 61 -11.63 0.82 -0.56
CA PRO A 61 -12.11 2.12 -0.12
C PRO A 61 -11.00 3.01 0.43
N ALA A 62 -11.06 4.29 0.07
CA ALA A 62 -10.18 5.33 0.61
C ALA A 62 -11.03 6.41 1.33
N PRO A 63 -11.69 6.08 2.47
CA PRO A 63 -12.64 6.98 3.11
C PRO A 63 -12.01 8.29 3.59
N TYR A 64 -10.72 8.27 3.93
CA TYR A 64 -9.97 9.48 4.31
C TYR A 64 -9.89 10.55 3.19
N ALA A 65 -10.11 10.14 1.93
CA ALA A 65 -10.12 11.05 0.79
C ALA A 65 -11.52 11.62 0.47
N ASP A 66 -12.56 11.29 1.26
CA ASP A 66 -13.90 11.85 1.07
C ASP A 66 -13.89 13.35 1.41
N PRO A 67 -14.47 14.24 0.57
CA PRO A 67 -14.57 15.68 0.84
C PRO A 67 -15.18 16.04 2.20
N LYS A 68 -15.98 15.16 2.82
CA LYS A 68 -16.51 15.38 4.18
C LYS A 68 -15.40 15.54 5.24
N PHE A 69 -14.20 15.08 4.95
CA PHE A 69 -13.02 15.18 5.83
C PHE A 69 -12.12 16.39 5.52
N GLU A 70 -12.62 17.37 4.75
CA GLU A 70 -11.88 18.60 4.49
C GLU A 70 -11.41 19.24 5.82
N GLY A 71 -10.10 19.56 5.90
CA GLY A 71 -9.45 20.06 7.13
C GLY A 71 -9.19 19.01 8.21
N VAL A 72 -9.62 17.75 8.01
CA VAL A 72 -9.31 16.62 8.90
C VAL A 72 -8.19 15.77 8.31
N PHE A 73 -8.37 15.31 7.06
CA PHE A 73 -7.37 14.53 6.34
C PHE A 73 -7.01 15.23 5.03
N GLN A 74 -5.71 15.33 4.77
CA GLN A 74 -5.13 15.71 3.48
C GLN A 74 -4.48 14.49 2.85
N LEU A 75 -4.95 14.08 1.68
CA LEU A 75 -4.30 13.01 0.94
C LEU A 75 -3.16 13.57 0.08
N ASP A 76 -1.95 13.08 0.30
CA ASP A 76 -0.76 13.36 -0.50
C ASP A 76 -0.32 12.05 -1.19
N SER A 77 -0.78 11.86 -2.42
CA SER A 77 -0.62 10.61 -3.15
C SER A 77 0.64 10.61 -4.02
N PHE A 78 1.49 9.59 -3.90
CA PHE A 78 2.65 9.40 -4.79
C PHE A 78 2.25 8.79 -6.14
N PHE A 79 1.06 8.21 -6.22
CA PHE A 79 0.43 7.72 -7.43
C PHE A 79 -1.10 7.79 -7.30
N VAL A 80 -1.77 8.31 -8.32
CA VAL A 80 -3.23 8.50 -8.30
C VAL A 80 -3.94 7.25 -8.80
N GLY A 81 -4.33 6.38 -7.88
CA GLY A 81 -5.15 5.21 -8.15
C GLY A 81 -6.58 5.54 -8.60
N SER A 82 -7.31 4.53 -9.07
CA SER A 82 -8.69 4.70 -9.54
C SER A 82 -9.64 5.18 -8.44
N ASN A 83 -9.43 4.73 -7.21
CA ASN A 83 -10.26 5.02 -6.04
C ASN A 83 -10.14 6.47 -5.55
N VAL A 84 -9.02 7.15 -5.82
CA VAL A 84 -8.79 8.55 -5.39
C VAL A 84 -8.74 9.55 -6.55
N ARG A 85 -8.83 9.07 -7.81
CA ARG A 85 -8.69 9.92 -9.01
C ARG A 85 -9.65 11.10 -9.04
N LYS A 86 -10.93 10.86 -8.71
CA LYS A 86 -11.95 11.93 -8.74
C LYS A 86 -11.67 13.02 -7.71
N VAL A 87 -11.28 12.65 -6.50
CA VAL A 87 -10.99 13.63 -5.44
C VAL A 87 -9.73 14.42 -5.72
N THR A 88 -8.70 13.79 -6.33
CA THR A 88 -7.50 14.49 -6.79
C THR A 88 -7.83 15.49 -7.91
N GLN A 89 -8.67 15.09 -8.88
CA GLN A 89 -9.10 15.99 -9.96
C GLN A 89 -9.95 17.15 -9.49
N SER A 90 -10.67 17.02 -8.38
CA SER A 90 -11.48 18.09 -7.80
C SER A 90 -10.72 18.98 -6.82
N GLY A 91 -9.43 18.73 -6.57
CA GLY A 91 -8.58 19.56 -5.73
C GLY A 91 -8.66 19.27 -4.22
N TYR A 92 -9.31 18.17 -3.81
CA TYR A 92 -9.36 17.72 -2.40
C TYR A 92 -8.21 16.79 -2.01
N ALA A 93 -7.32 16.47 -2.94
CA ALA A 93 -6.17 15.63 -2.68
C ALA A 93 -5.00 16.07 -3.56
N ASP A 94 -3.79 15.96 -3.06
CA ASP A 94 -2.58 16.34 -3.77
C ASP A 94 -1.92 15.12 -4.42
N TYR A 95 -1.25 15.38 -5.54
CA TYR A 95 -0.38 14.43 -6.20
C TYR A 95 1.06 14.91 -6.10
N ILE A 96 1.92 14.08 -5.53
CA ILE A 96 3.36 14.31 -5.45
C ILE A 96 4.02 13.57 -6.63
N PRO A 97 4.38 14.27 -7.73
CA PRO A 97 5.00 13.63 -8.88
C PRO A 97 6.40 13.17 -8.55
N ILE A 98 6.62 11.86 -8.56
CA ILE A 98 7.89 11.24 -8.26
C ILE A 98 8.02 9.90 -8.97
N PHE A 99 9.24 9.49 -9.32
CA PHE A 99 9.49 8.14 -9.78
C PHE A 99 9.39 7.13 -8.64
N LEU A 100 8.80 5.96 -8.92
CA LEU A 100 8.65 4.89 -7.94
C LEU A 100 9.98 4.53 -7.26
N SER A 101 11.08 4.51 -8.03
CA SER A 101 12.44 4.26 -7.53
C SER A 101 12.95 5.29 -6.52
N GLU A 102 12.30 6.44 -6.41
CA GLU A 102 12.71 7.55 -5.55
C GLU A 102 11.78 7.77 -4.36
N THR A 103 10.61 7.12 -4.32
CA THR A 103 9.64 7.30 -3.22
C THR A 103 10.24 7.04 -1.85
N GLN A 104 11.09 6.03 -1.71
CA GLN A 104 11.78 5.73 -0.45
C GLN A 104 12.73 6.86 0.00
N LYS A 105 13.31 7.59 -0.96
CA LYS A 105 14.21 8.72 -0.64
C LYS A 105 13.46 9.85 0.04
N LEU A 106 12.18 10.09 -0.31
CA LEU A 106 11.37 11.15 0.31
C LEU A 106 11.33 11.00 1.83
N TYR A 107 11.10 9.79 2.32
CA TYR A 107 11.10 9.52 3.76
C TYR A 107 12.51 9.58 4.35
N ARG A 108 13.48 8.87 3.74
CA ARG A 108 14.84 8.78 4.30
C ARG A 108 15.58 10.11 4.35
N CYS A 109 15.30 11.05 3.43
CA CYS A 109 15.90 12.38 3.46
C CYS A 109 15.06 13.41 4.25
N GLY A 110 13.90 13.01 4.77
CA GLY A 110 13.00 13.88 5.54
C GLY A 110 12.24 14.90 4.71
N ALA A 111 12.23 14.78 3.37
CA ALA A 111 11.46 15.69 2.51
C ALA A 111 9.94 15.50 2.71
N VAL A 112 9.53 14.28 3.02
CA VAL A 112 8.18 13.95 3.47
C VAL A 112 8.31 13.35 4.88
N PRO A 113 7.73 13.96 5.90
CA PRO A 113 7.71 13.40 7.25
C PRO A 113 6.91 12.08 7.30
N CYS A 114 7.20 11.23 8.28
CA CYS A 114 6.42 10.05 8.57
C CYS A 114 6.36 9.86 10.09
N ASN A 115 5.24 10.24 10.70
CA ASN A 115 5.06 10.05 12.14
C ASN A 115 4.51 8.66 12.43
N VAL A 116 3.58 8.17 11.62
CA VAL A 116 2.98 6.85 11.82
C VAL A 116 2.98 6.06 10.51
N ALA A 117 3.49 4.83 10.57
CA ALA A 117 3.36 3.87 9.47
C ALA A 117 2.28 2.83 9.81
N MET A 118 1.18 2.83 9.09
CA MET A 118 0.13 1.80 9.17
C MET A 118 0.37 0.77 8.07
N ILE A 119 0.75 -0.44 8.48
CA ILE A 119 1.18 -1.50 7.56
C ILE A 119 0.35 -2.77 7.74
N GLN A 120 0.39 -3.65 6.74
CA GLN A 120 -0.16 -5.00 6.83
C GLN A 120 0.94 -6.02 6.57
N VAL A 121 1.02 -7.07 7.39
CA VAL A 121 2.10 -8.05 7.38
C VAL A 121 1.56 -9.47 7.55
N CYS A 122 2.34 -10.46 7.10
CA CYS A 122 2.04 -11.86 7.41
C CYS A 122 2.32 -12.18 8.88
N PRO A 123 1.78 -13.29 9.43
CA PRO A 123 2.12 -13.76 10.78
C PRO A 123 3.62 -13.92 10.98
N PRO A 124 4.14 -13.62 12.18
CA PRO A 124 5.57 -13.76 12.48
C PRO A 124 6.02 -15.21 12.42
N ASP A 125 7.26 -15.41 12.02
CA ASP A 125 7.92 -16.72 12.10
C ASP A 125 8.49 -16.99 13.50
N LYS A 126 9.11 -18.17 13.66
CA LYS A 126 9.74 -18.57 14.94
C LYS A 126 10.89 -17.67 15.40
N HIS A 127 11.40 -16.84 14.51
CA HIS A 127 12.48 -15.89 14.80
C HIS A 127 11.97 -14.46 15.00
N GLY A 128 10.64 -14.25 14.91
CA GLY A 128 10.02 -12.95 15.09
C GLY A 128 10.01 -12.08 13.81
N PHE A 129 10.33 -12.63 12.64
CA PHE A 129 10.25 -11.90 11.40
C PHE A 129 8.84 -11.99 10.80
N VAL A 130 8.35 -10.86 10.34
CA VAL A 130 7.13 -10.71 9.53
C VAL A 130 7.53 -10.27 8.12
N SER A 131 6.61 -10.41 7.16
CA SER A 131 6.83 -9.93 5.79
C SER A 131 5.81 -8.85 5.43
N LEU A 132 6.27 -7.81 4.74
CA LEU A 132 5.42 -6.78 4.12
C LEU A 132 4.58 -7.33 2.96
N GLY A 133 4.88 -8.56 2.51
CA GLY A 133 4.07 -9.29 1.55
C GLY A 133 4.02 -8.65 0.17
N THR A 134 2.85 -8.11 -0.18
CA THR A 134 2.56 -7.60 -1.52
C THR A 134 3.02 -6.17 -1.77
N SER A 135 3.45 -5.43 -0.73
CA SER A 135 3.77 -4.01 -0.83
C SER A 135 5.00 -3.65 -0.01
N VAL A 136 6.16 -3.64 -0.66
CA VAL A 136 7.44 -3.23 -0.05
C VAL A 136 7.75 -1.78 -0.37
N ASP A 137 7.58 -1.37 -1.62
CA ASP A 137 7.68 -0.02 -2.21
C ASP A 137 8.19 1.08 -1.26
N ALA A 138 7.38 2.12 -0.99
CA ALA A 138 7.67 3.16 -0.01
C ALA A 138 7.53 2.66 1.45
N THR A 139 6.82 1.54 1.66
CA THR A 139 6.45 1.02 3.00
C THR A 139 7.68 0.66 3.84
N LEU A 140 8.73 0.07 3.22
CA LEU A 140 9.95 -0.24 3.96
C LEU A 140 10.60 1.03 4.54
N ALA A 141 10.71 2.09 3.75
CA ALA A 141 11.28 3.34 4.21
C ALA A 141 10.39 4.04 5.26
N ALA A 142 9.06 3.93 5.12
CA ALA A 142 8.14 4.43 6.13
C ALA A 142 8.36 3.73 7.49
N VAL A 143 8.49 2.39 7.50
CA VAL A 143 8.80 1.62 8.73
C VAL A 143 10.15 2.02 9.35
N GLU A 144 11.14 2.37 8.51
CA GLU A 144 12.46 2.78 9.00
C GLU A 144 12.46 4.20 9.60
N CYS A 145 11.58 5.07 9.13
CA CYS A 145 11.59 6.50 9.45
C CYS A 145 10.45 6.94 10.40
N ALA A 146 9.41 6.13 10.56
CA ALA A 146 8.26 6.48 11.39
C ALA A 146 8.60 6.52 12.89
N ASP A 147 7.94 7.43 13.62
CA ASP A 147 7.98 7.47 15.09
C ASP A 147 7.23 6.25 15.68
N TYR A 148 6.14 5.82 15.04
CA TYR A 148 5.34 4.66 15.41
C TYR A 148 4.99 3.79 14.22
N VAL A 149 5.08 2.48 14.40
CA VAL A 149 4.67 1.48 13.39
C VAL A 149 3.51 0.66 13.94
N ILE A 150 2.37 0.69 13.25
CA ILE A 150 1.18 -0.10 13.56
C ILE A 150 1.02 -1.16 12.48
N ALA A 151 1.06 -2.44 12.85
CA ALA A 151 0.95 -3.54 11.90
C ALA A 151 -0.33 -4.35 12.10
N VAL A 152 -1.09 -4.50 11.02
CA VAL A 152 -2.13 -5.52 10.91
C VAL A 152 -1.46 -6.84 10.56
N VAL A 153 -1.59 -7.84 11.43
CA VAL A 153 -1.15 -9.22 11.18
C VAL A 153 -2.30 -9.95 10.50
N ASN A 154 -2.09 -10.36 9.25
CA ASN A 154 -3.08 -11.02 8.42
C ASN A 154 -2.50 -12.29 7.79
N LYS A 155 -3.15 -13.44 8.01
CA LYS A 155 -2.71 -14.74 7.48
C LYS A 155 -2.76 -14.84 5.96
N TYR A 156 -3.53 -13.99 5.28
CA TYR A 156 -3.63 -13.96 3.82
C TYR A 156 -2.49 -13.16 3.16
N VAL A 157 -1.70 -12.41 3.92
CA VAL A 157 -0.52 -11.74 3.38
C VAL A 157 0.55 -12.79 3.06
N PRO A 158 1.01 -12.88 1.81
CA PRO A 158 2.04 -13.84 1.42
C PRO A 158 3.38 -13.49 2.06
N ARG A 159 4.19 -14.49 2.37
CA ARG A 159 5.56 -14.27 2.86
C ARG A 159 6.50 -14.07 1.67
N ALA A 160 6.81 -12.82 1.36
CA ALA A 160 7.90 -12.47 0.47
C ALA A 160 9.21 -12.33 1.27
N PHE A 161 10.35 -12.57 0.60
CA PHE A 161 11.68 -12.54 1.20
C PHE A 161 12.47 -11.28 0.81
N GLY A 162 13.73 -11.22 1.21
CA GLY A 162 14.59 -10.07 0.95
C GLY A 162 14.16 -8.85 1.76
N GLN A 163 14.05 -7.70 1.12
CA GLN A 163 13.69 -6.43 1.76
C GLN A 163 12.25 -6.38 2.29
N ALA A 164 11.41 -7.37 1.96
CA ALA A 164 10.07 -7.48 2.54
C ALA A 164 10.09 -7.93 4.01
N MET A 165 11.20 -8.50 4.47
CA MET A 165 11.30 -9.08 5.81
C MET A 165 11.72 -8.01 6.82
N ILE A 166 10.88 -7.81 7.84
CA ILE A 166 11.17 -6.92 8.98
C ILE A 166 11.03 -7.69 10.29
N HIS A 167 11.81 -7.35 11.29
CA HIS A 167 11.70 -7.97 12.61
C HIS A 167 10.59 -7.28 13.41
N SER A 168 9.83 -8.05 14.17
CA SER A 168 8.69 -7.57 14.99
C SER A 168 9.06 -6.50 16.02
N SER A 169 10.34 -6.39 16.40
CA SER A 169 10.82 -5.31 17.27
C SER A 169 10.78 -3.90 16.64
N LYS A 170 10.51 -3.81 15.35
CA LYS A 170 10.29 -2.55 14.61
C LYS A 170 8.83 -2.09 14.65
N ILE A 171 7.96 -2.87 15.28
CA ILE A 171 6.51 -2.65 15.30
C ILE A 171 6.08 -2.36 16.74
N ASP A 172 5.41 -1.24 16.94
CA ASP A 172 4.97 -0.79 18.26
C ASP A 172 3.61 -1.36 18.64
N PHE A 173 2.70 -1.50 17.65
CA PHE A 173 1.35 -2.01 17.87
C PHE A 173 1.00 -3.10 16.87
N PHE A 174 0.46 -4.20 17.37
CA PHE A 174 -0.03 -5.31 16.56
C PHE A 174 -1.54 -5.42 16.66
N VAL A 175 -2.19 -5.49 15.50
CA VAL A 175 -3.63 -5.72 15.38
C VAL A 175 -3.84 -7.01 14.60
N GLN A 176 -4.75 -7.87 15.05
CA GLN A 176 -5.12 -9.07 14.30
C GLN A 176 -6.33 -8.78 13.42
N ASP A 177 -6.21 -9.00 12.11
CA ASP A 177 -7.32 -8.95 11.17
C ASP A 177 -7.07 -9.92 10.02
N ASP A 178 -7.88 -10.96 9.91
CA ASP A 178 -7.79 -12.00 8.89
C ASP A 178 -8.80 -11.76 7.74
N THR A 179 -9.11 -10.51 7.43
CA THR A 179 -9.88 -10.17 6.23
C THR A 179 -9.09 -10.56 4.97
N PRO A 180 -9.71 -11.28 4.02
CA PRO A 180 -9.05 -11.60 2.74
C PRO A 180 -8.55 -10.36 2.02
N LEU A 181 -7.37 -10.47 1.39
CA LEU A 181 -6.82 -9.38 0.59
C LEU A 181 -7.72 -9.10 -0.62
N ILE A 182 -7.73 -7.83 -1.03
CA ILE A 182 -8.46 -7.44 -2.24
C ILE A 182 -7.73 -7.99 -3.46
N GLU A 183 -8.45 -8.76 -4.26
CA GLU A 183 -7.93 -9.34 -5.50
C GLU A 183 -8.15 -8.38 -6.67
N ALA A 184 -7.12 -8.22 -7.50
CA ALA A 184 -7.25 -7.52 -8.78
C ALA A 184 -8.11 -8.36 -9.73
N LYS A 185 -9.17 -7.76 -10.27
CA LYS A 185 -9.99 -8.41 -11.29
C LYS A 185 -9.30 -8.28 -12.64
N PHE A 186 -8.97 -9.41 -13.24
CA PHE A 186 -8.55 -9.47 -14.63
C PHE A 186 -9.79 -9.55 -15.52
N SER A 187 -9.88 -8.63 -16.49
CA SER A 187 -10.85 -8.73 -17.56
C SER A 187 -10.21 -9.42 -18.76
N GLU A 188 -11.00 -10.18 -19.52
CA GLU A 188 -10.55 -10.69 -20.80
C GLU A 188 -10.21 -9.50 -21.72
N PRO A 189 -9.09 -9.58 -22.48
CA PRO A 189 -8.71 -8.50 -23.38
C PRO A 189 -9.72 -8.33 -24.49
N ASN A 190 -10.04 -7.08 -24.81
CA ASN A 190 -10.90 -6.76 -25.95
C ASN A 190 -10.18 -7.01 -27.29
N GLU A 191 -10.90 -6.84 -28.42
CA GLU A 191 -10.34 -7.10 -29.76
C GLU A 191 -9.11 -6.24 -30.06
N VAL A 192 -9.12 -4.97 -29.66
CA VAL A 192 -7.99 -4.03 -29.87
C VAL A 192 -6.77 -4.45 -29.04
N GLU A 193 -6.98 -4.75 -27.76
CA GLU A 193 -5.93 -5.21 -26.86
C GLU A 193 -5.34 -6.56 -27.35
N THR A 194 -6.18 -7.46 -27.83
CA THR A 194 -5.76 -8.72 -28.43
C THR A 194 -4.92 -8.51 -29.70
N ALA A 195 -5.32 -7.58 -30.57
CA ALA A 195 -4.57 -7.24 -31.78
C ALA A 195 -3.19 -6.65 -31.43
N ILE A 196 -3.13 -5.71 -30.47
CA ILE A 196 -1.88 -5.17 -29.95
C ILE A 196 -1.00 -6.30 -29.38
N GLY A 197 -1.59 -7.19 -28.59
CA GLY A 197 -0.89 -8.35 -28.02
C GLY A 197 -0.23 -9.22 -29.08
N LYS A 198 -0.94 -9.54 -30.17
CA LYS A 198 -0.42 -10.31 -31.30
C LYS A 198 0.75 -9.60 -32.00
N HIS A 199 0.62 -8.30 -32.27
CA HIS A 199 1.70 -7.54 -32.91
C HIS A 199 2.95 -7.47 -32.03
N CYS A 200 2.81 -7.23 -30.73
CA CYS A 200 3.95 -7.23 -29.80
C CYS A 200 4.59 -8.61 -29.71
N ALA A 201 3.79 -9.68 -29.56
CA ALA A 201 4.31 -11.05 -29.46
C ALA A 201 5.07 -11.48 -30.70
N ALA A 202 4.69 -10.99 -31.89
CA ALA A 202 5.42 -11.29 -33.14
C ALA A 202 6.86 -10.73 -33.17
N LEU A 203 7.19 -9.75 -32.32
CA LEU A 203 8.52 -9.16 -32.21
C LEU A 203 9.40 -9.87 -31.15
N ILE A 204 8.84 -10.81 -30.42
CA ILE A 204 9.51 -11.50 -29.31
C ILE A 204 10.05 -12.84 -29.82
N GLU A 205 11.34 -13.02 -29.72
CA GLU A 205 12.02 -14.28 -30.10
C GLU A 205 12.01 -15.29 -28.95
N ASP A 206 12.20 -16.57 -29.26
CA ASP A 206 12.39 -17.62 -28.25
C ASP A 206 13.68 -17.34 -27.45
N GLY A 207 13.66 -17.60 -26.14
CA GLY A 207 14.77 -17.32 -25.23
C GLY A 207 14.91 -15.85 -24.84
N ALA A 208 14.01 -14.95 -25.27
CA ALA A 208 14.07 -13.53 -24.90
C ALA A 208 13.80 -13.32 -23.41
N THR A 209 14.54 -12.40 -22.78
CA THR A 209 14.25 -11.93 -21.42
C THR A 209 13.29 -10.75 -21.50
N LEU A 210 12.14 -10.88 -20.85
CA LEU A 210 11.07 -9.91 -20.91
C LEU A 210 10.90 -9.17 -19.58
N GLN A 211 10.69 -7.86 -19.65
CA GLN A 211 10.12 -7.06 -18.59
C GLN A 211 8.72 -6.59 -19.01
N MET A 212 7.73 -6.99 -18.23
CA MET A 212 6.34 -6.65 -18.52
C MET A 212 5.85 -5.53 -17.60
N GLY A 213 5.02 -4.65 -18.15
CA GLY A 213 4.20 -3.75 -17.35
C GLY A 213 3.00 -4.47 -16.73
N ILE A 214 2.17 -3.71 -16.03
CA ILE A 214 0.88 -4.16 -15.48
C ILE A 214 -0.27 -3.57 -16.28
N GLY A 215 -1.37 -4.30 -16.42
CA GLY A 215 -2.58 -3.84 -17.09
C GLY A 215 -3.03 -4.74 -18.25
N ALA A 216 -4.12 -4.34 -18.93
CA ALA A 216 -4.78 -5.15 -19.96
C ALA A 216 -3.87 -5.46 -21.16
N ILE A 217 -3.15 -4.47 -21.67
CA ILE A 217 -2.26 -4.65 -22.84
C ILE A 217 -1.08 -5.60 -22.52
N PRO A 218 -0.28 -5.42 -21.44
CA PRO A 218 0.74 -6.39 -21.07
C PRO A 218 0.19 -7.80 -20.88
N ASN A 219 -0.98 -7.96 -20.26
CA ASN A 219 -1.62 -9.25 -20.10
C ASN A 219 -2.03 -9.86 -21.45
N ALA A 220 -2.52 -9.04 -22.39
CA ALA A 220 -2.83 -9.50 -23.76
C ALA A 220 -1.57 -9.97 -24.52
N VAL A 221 -0.43 -9.30 -24.33
CA VAL A 221 0.86 -9.77 -24.87
C VAL A 221 1.24 -11.12 -24.30
N LEU A 222 1.22 -11.27 -22.96
CA LEU A 222 1.57 -12.51 -22.27
C LEU A 222 0.71 -13.68 -22.73
N SER A 223 -0.60 -13.46 -22.95
CA SER A 223 -1.52 -14.50 -23.44
C SER A 223 -1.16 -15.06 -24.83
N GLN A 224 -0.42 -14.29 -25.64
CA GLN A 224 0.06 -14.71 -26.97
C GLN A 224 1.42 -15.43 -26.93
N LEU A 225 2.07 -15.52 -25.78
CA LEU A 225 3.42 -16.10 -25.64
C LEU A 225 3.43 -17.53 -25.10
N SER A 226 2.26 -18.16 -24.95
CA SER A 226 2.13 -19.51 -24.38
C SER A 226 2.92 -20.61 -25.13
N ASN A 227 3.23 -20.38 -26.42
CA ASN A 227 3.97 -21.30 -27.29
C ASN A 227 5.46 -20.92 -27.45
N ARG A 228 5.95 -19.95 -26.71
CA ARG A 228 7.37 -19.55 -26.73
C ARG A 228 8.19 -20.39 -25.74
N VAL A 229 9.44 -20.66 -26.08
CA VAL A 229 10.37 -21.47 -25.29
C VAL A 229 11.53 -20.64 -24.78
#